data_7e6ed459f434d2282099a35cebe17f53
#
_entry.id   7e6ed459f434d2282099a35cebe17f53
#
_cell.length_a   1.000
_cell.length_b   1.000
_cell.length_c   1.000
_cell.angle_alpha   90.00
_cell.angle_beta   90.00
_cell.angle_gamma   90.00
#
_symmetry.space_group_name_H-M   'P 1'
#
loop_
_entity.id
_entity.type
_entity.pdbx_description
1 polymer ?
#
loop_
_entity_poly.entity_id
_entity_poly.type
_entity_poly.pdbx_seq_one_letter_code
_entity_poly.pdbx_strand_id
1 'polypeptide(L)'
;MLGEMDRRPGEEGLSRRDLLGGGIAASLAAAVLSGCGEGGQPTGSAVGNGVGGLSPVTMPKGFSREELMRRWQLVREKMREQRFDCLITSQQAENNADVRYLTDSRDAPEWVIFPLEGNLTAIFDGARAAREMEPKKDWGMNVRTDLEGPRSAQLIAGLRELNMTQARIGVGNLSGGLRDPEGGMSYTTFDRVRRALPRATFESASDLLMRVKLVHSEEEIAVFQKVSDVSEAGLQAMMETARPGVMHRDVWVHMYHTMLAASGEPPSRLSFTAGGAGNVTRGFPVDEVLPSGQIMGQEIDGTVLGIRSQVNHSVCLGSPAPADWVPAAEYCFEIFNGMVDWIAPGKSFQGLTEFYRQKVQQRAGENVRFGGVLVHTGGWGDGPRLGVDRTEGLDDLLIETGMIFTLKPNMPIRDTTLDARFGDAVLVTERGARRLGKRNLEVITLGA
;
A
#
# COMPACT_ATOMS: atom_id res chain seq x y z
N MET A 1 52.00 -27.76 23.79
CA MET A 1 52.43 -26.39 24.12
C MET A 1 51.31 -25.46 23.70
N LEU A 2 50.41 -25.18 24.64
CA LEU A 2 49.30 -24.25 24.47
C LEU A 2 49.62 -23.06 25.35
N GLY A 3 49.80 -21.88 24.74
CA GLY A 3 50.07 -20.64 25.44
C GLY A 3 48.79 -20.07 26.04
N GLU A 4 48.84 -19.81 27.34
CA GLU A 4 47.91 -18.99 28.08
C GLU A 4 47.91 -17.55 27.53
N MET A 5 46.76 -17.03 27.18
CA MET A 5 46.56 -15.61 26.95
C MET A 5 45.75 -14.99 28.11
N ASP A 6 46.42 -14.08 28.71
CA ASP A 6 46.19 -13.15 29.80
C ASP A 6 44.77 -12.53 29.81
N ARG A 7 44.06 -12.62 30.94
CA ARG A 7 42.80 -11.92 31.21
C ARG A 7 43.12 -10.58 31.87
N ARG A 8 42.72 -9.49 31.22
CA ARG A 8 42.66 -8.18 31.87
C ARG A 8 41.40 -8.09 32.73
N PRO A 9 41.44 -7.55 33.95
CA PRO A 9 40.27 -7.30 34.79
C PRO A 9 39.66 -5.93 34.49
N GLY A 10 38.31 -5.87 34.47
CA GLY A 10 37.54 -4.65 34.63
C GLY A 10 36.65 -4.21 33.49
N GLU A 11 35.56 -4.94 33.21
CA GLU A 11 34.34 -4.36 32.67
C GLU A 11 33.14 -4.99 33.40
N GLU A 12 32.71 -4.31 34.46
CA GLU A 12 31.41 -4.58 35.07
C GLU A 12 30.32 -4.12 34.11
N GLY A 13 29.60 -5.04 33.51
CA GLY A 13 28.45 -4.77 32.65
C GLY A 13 27.27 -4.23 33.48
N LEU A 14 26.86 -3.00 33.22
CA LEU A 14 25.65 -2.39 33.75
C LEU A 14 24.43 -3.25 33.49
N SER A 15 23.68 -3.60 34.52
CA SER A 15 22.47 -4.37 34.42
C SER A 15 21.32 -3.51 33.84
N ARG A 16 20.36 -4.15 33.16
CA ARG A 16 19.17 -3.48 32.62
C ARG A 16 18.33 -2.71 33.67
N ARG A 17 18.58 -2.90 34.98
CA ARG A 17 17.90 -2.17 36.07
C ARG A 17 18.54 -0.79 36.34
N ASP A 18 19.80 -0.59 35.99
CA ASP A 18 20.50 0.65 36.28
C ASP A 18 20.21 1.78 35.27
N LEU A 19 19.62 1.45 34.12
CA LEU A 19 19.24 2.40 33.08
C LEU A 19 17.87 3.08 33.28
N LEU A 20 17.10 2.67 34.29
CA LEU A 20 15.76 3.21 34.57
C LEU A 20 15.68 4.05 35.87
N GLY A 21 16.79 4.32 36.53
CA GLY A 21 16.87 4.98 37.84
C GLY A 21 17.49 6.38 37.89
N GLY A 22 17.75 7.04 36.79
CA GLY A 22 18.42 8.35 36.74
C GLY A 22 17.58 9.48 36.17
N GLY A 23 16.91 10.23 37.02
CA GLY A 23 16.30 11.54 36.94
C GLY A 23 16.45 12.41 35.71
N ILE A 24 15.47 12.44 34.82
CA ILE A 24 15.09 13.58 34.00
C ILE A 24 13.55 13.70 34.04
N ALA A 25 13.05 14.17 35.19
CA ALA A 25 11.63 14.45 35.37
C ALA A 25 11.46 15.71 36.28
N ALA A 26 12.20 16.78 36.05
CA ALA A 26 12.01 18.00 36.82
C ALA A 26 12.54 19.27 36.12
N SER A 27 12.20 19.53 34.85
CA SER A 27 12.50 20.86 34.27
C SER A 27 11.57 21.26 33.10
N LEU A 28 10.39 20.65 32.90
CA LEU A 28 9.46 21.09 31.84
C LEU A 28 8.05 21.45 32.35
N ALA A 29 7.87 21.62 33.67
CA ALA A 29 6.57 21.95 34.27
C ALA A 29 6.46 23.37 34.85
N ALA A 30 7.39 24.27 34.56
CA ALA A 30 7.42 25.59 35.19
C ALA A 30 7.27 26.80 34.22
N ALA A 31 6.88 26.58 32.98
CA ALA A 31 6.77 27.70 32.00
C ALA A 31 5.35 27.94 31.43
N VAL A 32 4.29 27.34 31.96
CA VAL A 32 2.92 27.51 31.44
C VAL A 32 1.91 28.07 32.45
N LEU A 33 2.32 28.49 33.65
CA LEU A 33 1.40 29.00 34.64
C LEU A 33 1.77 30.43 35.09
N SER A 34 1.84 31.39 34.18
CA SER A 34 1.85 32.82 34.53
C SER A 34 1.15 33.59 33.40
N GLY A 35 -0.16 33.69 33.47
CA GLY A 35 -0.95 34.46 32.51
C GLY A 35 -2.46 34.26 32.63
N CYS A 36 -2.99 34.20 33.85
CA CYS A 36 -4.41 34.39 34.08
C CYS A 36 -4.73 35.85 34.34
N GLY A 37 -5.03 36.58 33.27
CA GLY A 37 -5.74 37.87 33.33
C GLY A 37 -7.20 37.64 32.98
N GLU A 38 -8.07 38.24 33.77
CA GLU A 38 -9.53 38.08 33.75
C GLU A 38 -10.18 38.56 32.46
N GLY A 39 -11.24 37.86 32.04
CA GLY A 39 -12.37 38.45 31.32
C GLY A 39 -12.33 38.40 29.80
N GLY A 40 -12.88 37.32 29.25
CA GLY A 40 -13.26 37.25 27.85
C GLY A 40 -13.71 35.79 27.53
N GLN A 41 -15.00 35.56 27.41
CA GLN A 41 -15.46 34.29 26.81
C GLN A 41 -14.81 34.13 25.44
N PRO A 42 -14.17 33.01 25.15
CA PRO A 42 -13.75 32.75 23.79
C PRO A 42 -15.00 32.44 22.97
N THR A 43 -15.45 33.41 22.19
CA THR A 43 -16.27 33.14 21.01
C THR A 43 -15.50 32.11 20.19
N GLY A 44 -16.07 30.91 20.06
CA GLY A 44 -15.49 29.84 19.29
C GLY A 44 -15.13 30.32 17.89
N SER A 45 -13.87 30.65 17.70
CA SER A 45 -13.28 30.69 16.37
C SER A 45 -13.28 29.25 15.90
N ALA A 46 -14.26 28.95 15.05
CA ALA A 46 -14.20 27.79 14.22
C ALA A 46 -12.78 27.69 13.64
N VAL A 47 -12.04 26.66 13.98
CA VAL A 47 -10.94 26.17 13.15
C VAL A 47 -11.61 25.64 11.90
N GLY A 48 -12.15 26.58 11.16
CA GLY A 48 -12.74 26.36 9.88
C GLY A 48 -11.86 27.05 8.88
N ASN A 49 -11.12 26.29 8.19
CA ASN A 49 -11.03 26.41 6.74
C ASN A 49 -10.25 25.20 6.31
N GLY A 50 -11.01 24.18 5.88
CA GLY A 50 -10.43 23.02 5.24
C GLY A 50 -9.43 23.45 4.18
N VAL A 51 -8.32 22.80 4.15
CA VAL A 51 -7.30 22.91 3.11
C VAL A 51 -8.00 22.88 1.76
N GLY A 52 -7.94 23.99 1.05
CA GLY A 52 -8.48 24.26 -0.27
C GLY A 52 -9.55 23.33 -0.84
N GLY A 53 -10.83 23.68 -0.69
CA GLY A 53 -11.89 23.26 -1.61
C GLY A 53 -12.31 21.79 -1.63
N LEU A 54 -11.67 20.91 -0.86
CA LEU A 54 -12.08 19.52 -0.74
C LEU A 54 -13.26 19.44 0.23
N SER A 55 -14.42 19.03 -0.28
CA SER A 55 -15.51 18.62 0.60
C SER A 55 -15.01 17.54 1.55
N PRO A 56 -15.36 17.59 2.86
CA PRO A 56 -14.96 16.55 3.78
C PRO A 56 -15.37 15.20 3.22
N VAL A 57 -14.39 14.33 2.95
CA VAL A 57 -14.67 12.97 2.50
C VAL A 57 -15.36 12.27 3.68
N THR A 58 -16.63 11.89 3.51
CA THR A 58 -17.29 11.07 4.51
C THR A 58 -16.61 9.71 4.53
N MET A 59 -15.87 9.44 5.60
CA MET A 59 -15.14 8.20 5.78
C MET A 59 -16.11 7.02 5.84
N PRO A 60 -15.92 5.97 5.03
CA PRO A 60 -16.69 4.76 5.18
C PRO A 60 -16.38 4.12 6.54
N LYS A 61 -17.41 3.63 7.22
CA LYS A 61 -17.29 3.00 8.54
C LYS A 61 -16.75 1.56 8.50
N GLY A 62 -16.46 1.04 7.33
CA GLY A 62 -16.12 -0.35 7.04
C GLY A 62 -16.98 -0.86 5.89
N PHE A 63 -16.77 -2.10 5.52
CA PHE A 63 -17.57 -2.77 4.50
C PHE A 63 -18.83 -3.38 5.11
N SER A 64 -19.84 -3.62 4.26
CA SER A 64 -21.07 -4.28 4.67
C SER A 64 -20.82 -5.76 5.05
N ARG A 65 -21.76 -6.34 5.79
CA ARG A 65 -21.75 -7.78 6.08
C ARG A 65 -21.83 -8.60 4.78
N GLU A 66 -22.66 -8.17 3.87
CA GLU A 66 -22.87 -8.79 2.56
C GLU A 66 -21.57 -8.85 1.75
N GLU A 67 -20.80 -7.76 1.76
CA GLU A 67 -19.51 -7.72 1.10
C GLU A 67 -18.50 -8.67 1.75
N LEU A 68 -18.45 -8.73 3.07
CA LEU A 68 -17.56 -9.63 3.77
C LEU A 68 -17.93 -11.11 3.49
N MET A 69 -19.23 -11.43 3.46
CA MET A 69 -19.71 -12.77 3.09
C MET A 69 -19.34 -13.11 1.64
N ARG A 70 -19.47 -12.17 0.69
CA ARG A 70 -19.05 -12.35 -0.69
C ARG A 70 -17.56 -12.72 -0.78
N ARG A 71 -16.70 -11.98 -0.10
CA ARG A 71 -15.25 -12.26 -0.04
C ARG A 71 -14.96 -13.65 0.50
N TRP A 72 -15.60 -14.03 1.59
CA TRP A 72 -15.42 -15.37 2.19
C TRP A 72 -15.90 -16.49 1.26
N GLN A 73 -16.99 -16.26 0.53
CA GLN A 73 -17.46 -17.21 -0.46
C GLN A 73 -16.42 -17.40 -1.58
N LEU A 74 -15.91 -16.35 -2.16
CA LEU A 74 -14.88 -16.42 -3.20
C LEU A 74 -13.62 -17.14 -2.73
N VAL A 75 -13.17 -16.85 -1.52
CA VAL A 75 -12.00 -17.54 -0.94
C VAL A 75 -12.29 -19.03 -0.77
N ARG A 76 -13.46 -19.42 -0.24
CA ARG A 76 -13.85 -20.82 -0.07
C ARG A 76 -14.00 -21.56 -1.40
N GLU A 77 -14.51 -20.93 -2.44
CA GLU A 77 -14.55 -21.50 -3.79
C GLU A 77 -13.15 -21.86 -4.29
N LYS A 78 -12.20 -20.93 -4.15
CA LYS A 78 -10.80 -21.19 -4.51
C LYS A 78 -10.12 -22.22 -3.62
N MET A 79 -10.45 -22.26 -2.33
CA MET A 79 -9.99 -23.31 -1.42
C MET A 79 -10.47 -24.71 -1.88
N ARG A 80 -11.73 -24.85 -2.30
CA ARG A 80 -12.26 -26.13 -2.83
C ARG A 80 -11.54 -26.55 -4.10
N GLU A 81 -11.31 -25.62 -5.04
CA GLU A 81 -10.55 -25.88 -6.26
C GLU A 81 -9.15 -26.42 -5.96
N GLN A 82 -8.49 -25.83 -4.97
CA GLN A 82 -7.12 -26.20 -4.57
C GLN A 82 -7.07 -27.26 -3.45
N ARG A 83 -8.23 -27.69 -2.94
CA ARG A 83 -8.38 -28.72 -1.91
C ARG A 83 -7.75 -28.34 -0.56
N PHE A 84 -7.81 -27.07 -0.17
CA PHE A 84 -7.43 -26.64 1.16
C PHE A 84 -8.58 -26.83 2.15
N ASP A 85 -8.29 -27.39 3.32
CA ASP A 85 -9.24 -27.48 4.43
C ASP A 85 -9.29 -26.19 5.25
N CYS A 86 -8.17 -25.45 5.26
CA CYS A 86 -8.00 -24.23 6.02
C CYS A 86 -6.98 -23.31 5.36
N LEU A 87 -7.17 -21.99 5.49
CA LEU A 87 -6.13 -20.99 5.21
C LEU A 87 -5.67 -20.35 6.51
N ILE A 88 -4.38 -20.01 6.58
CA ILE A 88 -3.83 -19.15 7.61
C ILE A 88 -3.11 -17.98 6.95
N THR A 89 -3.29 -16.79 7.52
CA THR A 89 -2.54 -15.59 7.12
C THR A 89 -2.29 -14.70 8.33
N SER A 90 -1.36 -13.77 8.22
CA SER A 90 -0.93 -12.90 9.32
C SER A 90 -0.80 -11.45 8.89
N GLN A 91 -0.77 -10.54 9.87
CA GLN A 91 -0.53 -9.13 9.62
C GLN A 91 0.84 -8.82 8.97
N GLN A 92 1.76 -9.78 8.96
CA GLN A 92 3.06 -9.64 8.30
C GLN A 92 2.99 -9.84 6.78
N ALA A 93 1.86 -10.38 6.29
CA ALA A 93 1.61 -10.50 4.86
C ALA A 93 1.33 -9.12 4.26
N GLU A 94 2.06 -8.77 3.25
CA GLU A 94 1.91 -7.63 2.33
C GLU A 94 1.02 -6.47 2.82
N ASN A 95 1.55 -5.64 3.73
CA ASN A 95 0.83 -4.50 4.31
C ASN A 95 -0.54 -4.84 4.96
N ASN A 96 -0.66 -6.00 5.58
CA ASN A 96 -1.89 -6.50 6.21
C ASN A 96 -3.05 -6.77 5.23
N ALA A 97 -2.79 -6.80 3.93
CA ALA A 97 -3.84 -6.86 2.92
C ALA A 97 -4.75 -8.08 3.08
N ASP A 98 -4.17 -9.28 3.27
CA ASP A 98 -4.94 -10.51 3.40
C ASP A 98 -5.81 -10.53 4.66
N VAL A 99 -5.24 -10.14 5.80
CA VAL A 99 -6.01 -10.12 7.05
C VAL A 99 -7.10 -9.06 7.02
N ARG A 100 -6.82 -7.88 6.45
CA ARG A 100 -7.82 -6.81 6.29
C ARG A 100 -8.92 -7.21 5.29
N TYR A 101 -8.59 -7.85 4.20
CA TYR A 101 -9.57 -8.37 3.23
C TYR A 101 -10.55 -9.35 3.87
N LEU A 102 -10.04 -10.25 4.72
CA LEU A 102 -10.84 -11.27 5.38
C LEU A 102 -11.62 -10.76 6.60
N THR A 103 -11.16 -9.71 7.27
CA THR A 103 -11.76 -9.26 8.55
C THR A 103 -12.35 -7.86 8.49
N ASP A 104 -11.96 -7.04 7.52
CA ASP A 104 -12.27 -5.60 7.49
C ASP A 104 -11.89 -4.92 8.81
N SER A 105 -10.73 -5.27 9.35
CA SER A 105 -10.18 -4.72 10.58
C SER A 105 -9.10 -3.67 10.29
N ARG A 106 -9.15 -2.52 10.98
CA ARG A 106 -8.09 -1.50 10.91
C ARG A 106 -6.87 -1.91 11.71
N ASP A 107 -7.09 -2.37 12.94
CA ASP A 107 -6.08 -3.00 13.77
C ASP A 107 -5.96 -4.46 13.34
N ALA A 108 -5.03 -4.74 12.44
CA ALA A 108 -4.89 -6.06 11.84
C ALA A 108 -4.64 -7.15 12.89
N PRO A 109 -5.36 -8.28 12.85
CA PRO A 109 -5.10 -9.41 13.73
C PRO A 109 -3.71 -10.01 13.47
N GLU A 110 -3.10 -10.56 14.52
CA GLU A 110 -1.84 -11.30 14.40
C GLU A 110 -1.98 -12.50 13.45
N TRP A 111 -3.13 -13.18 13.54
CA TRP A 111 -3.48 -14.31 12.71
C TRP A 111 -4.93 -14.30 12.32
N VAL A 112 -5.18 -14.74 11.11
CA VAL A 112 -6.50 -15.21 10.65
C VAL A 112 -6.38 -16.68 10.32
N ILE A 113 -7.24 -17.50 10.95
CA ILE A 113 -7.47 -18.91 10.60
C ILE A 113 -8.82 -18.98 9.92
N PHE A 114 -8.82 -19.33 8.64
CA PHE A 114 -10.01 -19.34 7.80
C PHE A 114 -10.31 -20.77 7.35
N PRO A 115 -11.20 -21.51 8.05
CA PRO A 115 -11.58 -22.86 7.67
C PRO A 115 -12.47 -22.86 6.43
N LEU A 116 -12.41 -23.96 5.66
CA LEU A 116 -13.29 -24.17 4.51
C LEU A 116 -14.77 -24.10 4.91
N GLU A 117 -15.10 -24.65 6.08
CA GLU A 117 -16.44 -24.59 6.65
C GLU A 117 -16.41 -24.03 8.08
N GLY A 118 -17.44 -23.30 8.46
CA GLY A 118 -17.56 -22.69 9.80
C GLY A 118 -17.04 -21.25 9.89
N ASN A 119 -16.81 -20.82 11.13
CA ASN A 119 -16.44 -19.43 11.41
C ASN A 119 -14.95 -19.17 11.18
N LEU A 120 -14.63 -18.01 10.62
CA LEU A 120 -13.27 -17.45 10.64
C LEU A 120 -12.85 -17.19 12.11
N THR A 121 -11.59 -17.44 12.44
CA THR A 121 -11.01 -17.05 13.74
C THR A 121 -9.94 -15.99 13.53
N ALA A 122 -10.15 -14.81 14.12
CA ALA A 122 -9.21 -13.70 14.14
C ALA A 122 -8.56 -13.60 15.54
N ILE A 123 -7.24 -13.69 15.59
CA ILE A 123 -6.44 -13.68 16.84
C ILE A 123 -5.74 -12.32 16.91
N PHE A 124 -6.02 -11.56 17.98
CA PHE A 124 -5.46 -10.23 18.21
C PHE A 124 -4.49 -10.25 19.40
N ASP A 125 -3.50 -9.35 19.36
CA ASP A 125 -2.62 -9.08 20.49
C ASP A 125 -3.32 -8.16 21.51
N GLY A 126 -4.26 -8.73 22.24
CA GLY A 126 -5.01 -8.09 23.31
C GLY A 126 -6.34 -7.47 22.93
N ALA A 127 -7.16 -7.21 23.96
CA ALA A 127 -8.55 -6.77 23.82
C ALA A 127 -8.71 -5.38 23.19
N ARG A 128 -7.71 -4.51 23.27
CA ARG A 128 -7.78 -3.16 22.69
C ARG A 128 -7.87 -3.22 21.16
N ALA A 129 -6.99 -4.00 20.54
CA ALA A 129 -6.96 -4.17 19.09
C ALA A 129 -8.22 -4.85 18.55
N ALA A 130 -8.85 -5.71 19.36
CA ALA A 130 -10.06 -6.43 18.97
C ALA A 130 -11.37 -5.62 19.11
N ARG A 131 -11.35 -4.43 19.74
CA ARG A 131 -12.59 -3.68 20.03
C ARG A 131 -13.44 -3.35 18.82
N GLU A 132 -12.81 -3.02 17.72
CA GLU A 132 -13.52 -2.68 16.48
C GLU A 132 -14.27 -3.88 15.88
N MET A 133 -13.94 -5.10 16.32
CA MET A 133 -14.56 -6.34 15.85
C MET A 133 -15.83 -6.72 16.63
N GLU A 134 -16.11 -6.07 17.74
CA GLU A 134 -17.31 -6.36 18.55
C GLU A 134 -18.62 -6.34 17.75
N PRO A 135 -18.86 -5.33 16.87
CA PRO A 135 -20.07 -5.32 16.03
C PRO A 135 -20.12 -6.43 14.97
N LYS A 136 -18.99 -7.07 14.70
CA LYS A 136 -18.85 -8.08 13.63
C LYS A 136 -18.85 -9.52 14.16
N LYS A 137 -18.89 -9.73 15.47
CA LYS A 137 -18.89 -11.07 16.08
C LYS A 137 -20.01 -11.97 15.54
N ASP A 138 -21.19 -11.41 15.35
CA ASP A 138 -22.35 -12.16 14.84
C ASP A 138 -22.31 -12.41 13.33
N TRP A 139 -21.25 -11.97 12.64
CA TRP A 139 -21.08 -12.17 11.21
C TRP A 139 -20.42 -13.50 10.83
N GLY A 140 -20.17 -14.38 11.80
CA GLY A 140 -19.46 -15.64 11.58
C GLY A 140 -17.95 -15.54 11.83
N MET A 141 -17.55 -14.65 12.76
CA MET A 141 -16.18 -14.42 13.14
C MET A 141 -15.97 -14.69 14.64
N ASN A 142 -15.02 -15.56 14.95
CA ASN A 142 -14.53 -15.78 16.31
C ASN A 142 -13.38 -14.81 16.57
N VAL A 143 -13.56 -13.88 17.49
CA VAL A 143 -12.52 -12.92 17.88
C VAL A 143 -11.84 -13.42 19.14
N ARG A 144 -10.53 -13.65 19.08
CA ARG A 144 -9.73 -14.19 20.17
C ARG A 144 -8.69 -13.17 20.64
N THR A 145 -8.62 -12.95 21.92
CA THR A 145 -7.66 -12.05 22.58
C THR A 145 -6.99 -12.69 23.79
N ASP A 146 -7.32 -13.94 24.05
CA ASP A 146 -6.99 -14.71 25.25
C ASP A 146 -5.89 -15.76 25.00
N LEU A 147 -5.37 -15.84 23.79
CA LEU A 147 -4.31 -16.78 23.46
C LEU A 147 -2.95 -16.20 23.85
N GLU A 148 -2.32 -16.81 24.85
CA GLU A 148 -1.04 -16.36 25.37
C GLU A 148 0.16 -16.94 24.61
N GLY A 149 1.31 -16.31 24.83
CA GLY A 149 2.60 -16.77 24.32
C GLY A 149 2.98 -16.15 22.98
N PRO A 150 4.07 -16.64 22.36
CA PRO A 150 4.53 -16.12 21.07
C PRO A 150 3.54 -16.46 19.95
N ARG A 151 3.59 -15.68 18.86
CA ARG A 151 2.70 -15.82 17.69
C ARG A 151 2.51 -17.26 17.19
N SER A 152 3.59 -18.07 17.19
CA SER A 152 3.50 -19.49 16.84
C SER A 152 2.63 -20.30 17.80
N ALA A 153 2.68 -20.01 19.12
CA ALA A 153 1.87 -20.72 20.12
C ALA A 153 0.39 -20.38 19.98
N GLN A 154 0.06 -19.11 19.74
CA GLN A 154 -1.30 -18.65 19.48
C GLN A 154 -1.90 -19.35 18.25
N LEU A 155 -1.16 -19.39 17.15
CA LEU A 155 -1.59 -20.08 15.92
C LEU A 155 -1.79 -21.58 16.14
N ILE A 156 -0.86 -22.26 16.84
CA ILE A 156 -0.95 -23.69 17.14
C ILE A 156 -2.20 -23.98 17.99
N ALA A 157 -2.46 -23.14 19.00
CA ALA A 157 -3.64 -23.29 19.85
C ALA A 157 -4.93 -23.15 19.03
N GLY A 158 -5.05 -22.10 18.23
CA GLY A 158 -6.21 -21.87 17.37
C GLY A 158 -6.45 -23.01 16.36
N LEU A 159 -5.40 -23.53 15.71
CA LEU A 159 -5.49 -24.65 14.77
C LEU A 159 -5.93 -25.95 15.48
N ARG A 160 -5.48 -26.19 16.72
CA ARG A 160 -5.91 -27.35 17.51
C ARG A 160 -7.38 -27.26 17.93
N GLU A 161 -7.83 -26.11 18.39
CA GLU A 161 -9.23 -25.86 18.76
C GLU A 161 -10.19 -26.07 17.59
N LEU A 162 -9.75 -25.71 16.38
CA LEU A 162 -10.52 -25.92 15.14
C LEU A 162 -10.36 -27.34 14.55
N ASN A 163 -9.67 -28.24 15.23
CA ASN A 163 -9.39 -29.62 14.77
C ASN A 163 -8.61 -29.71 13.44
N MET A 164 -7.74 -28.73 13.16
CA MET A 164 -6.94 -28.64 11.92
C MET A 164 -5.59 -29.38 12.02
N THR A 165 -5.45 -30.32 12.95
CA THR A 165 -4.17 -31.02 13.23
C THR A 165 -3.74 -32.02 12.15
N GLN A 166 -4.62 -32.34 11.21
CA GLN A 166 -4.38 -33.23 10.06
C GLN A 166 -4.80 -32.60 8.74
N ALA A 167 -5.13 -31.31 8.76
CA ALA A 167 -5.66 -30.58 7.63
C ALA A 167 -4.58 -30.27 6.58
N ARG A 168 -5.01 -30.06 5.35
CA ARG A 168 -4.23 -29.43 4.30
C ARG A 168 -4.42 -27.91 4.40
N ILE A 169 -3.38 -27.23 4.85
CA ILE A 169 -3.40 -25.82 5.24
C ILE A 169 -2.70 -24.99 4.18
N GLY A 170 -3.44 -24.08 3.58
CA GLY A 170 -2.89 -23.02 2.73
C GLY A 170 -2.33 -21.89 3.60
N VAL A 171 -1.12 -21.44 3.31
CA VAL A 171 -0.44 -20.41 4.07
C VAL A 171 -0.24 -19.17 3.21
N GLY A 172 -0.89 -18.09 3.57
CA GLY A 172 -0.66 -16.77 2.98
C GLY A 172 0.76 -16.31 3.25
N ASN A 173 1.44 -15.81 2.23
CA ASN A 173 2.80 -15.27 2.33
C ASN A 173 3.88 -16.28 2.77
N LEU A 174 3.67 -17.59 2.53
CA LEU A 174 4.68 -18.62 2.76
C LEU A 174 5.77 -18.60 1.68
N SER A 175 5.36 -18.57 0.42
CA SER A 175 6.17 -18.17 -0.73
C SER A 175 5.60 -16.88 -1.27
N GLY A 176 6.41 -16.09 -1.96
CA GLY A 176 5.95 -14.87 -2.58
C GLY A 176 4.95 -15.13 -3.69
N GLY A 177 4.18 -14.10 -4.02
CA GLY A 177 3.44 -14.02 -5.26
C GLY A 177 4.32 -13.57 -6.42
N LEU A 178 3.72 -13.23 -7.55
CA LEU A 178 4.41 -12.77 -8.77
C LEU A 178 5.31 -11.53 -8.56
N ARG A 179 5.05 -10.75 -7.52
CA ARG A 179 5.86 -9.57 -7.21
C ARG A 179 7.12 -9.87 -6.43
N ASP A 180 7.00 -10.74 -5.43
CA ASP A 180 8.06 -11.12 -4.52
C ASP A 180 8.07 -12.65 -4.42
N PRO A 181 9.06 -13.32 -5.04
CA PRO A 181 9.14 -14.77 -5.05
C PRO A 181 9.46 -15.37 -3.68
N GLU A 182 9.93 -14.54 -2.73
CA GLU A 182 10.23 -14.97 -1.37
C GLU A 182 9.09 -14.50 -0.43
N GLY A 183 8.43 -15.40 0.26
CA GLY A 183 7.39 -15.04 1.21
C GLY A 183 7.92 -14.30 2.45
N GLY A 184 7.02 -13.64 3.19
CA GLY A 184 7.31 -12.93 4.45
C GLY A 184 7.02 -13.72 5.72
N MET A 185 6.65 -14.99 5.64
CA MET A 185 6.42 -15.85 6.80
C MET A 185 7.72 -16.08 7.58
N SER A 186 7.74 -15.74 8.86
CA SER A 186 8.90 -16.00 9.71
C SER A 186 9.25 -17.49 9.75
N TYR A 187 10.47 -17.84 9.38
CA TYR A 187 10.98 -19.22 9.43
C TYR A 187 10.75 -19.86 10.81
N THR A 188 11.10 -19.16 11.89
CA THR A 188 10.92 -19.67 13.26
C THR A 188 9.47 -19.98 13.59
N THR A 189 8.55 -19.12 13.18
CA THR A 189 7.11 -19.33 13.38
C THR A 189 6.64 -20.55 12.61
N PHE A 190 6.97 -20.62 11.31
CA PHE A 190 6.57 -21.71 10.44
C PHE A 190 7.14 -23.07 10.91
N ASP A 191 8.43 -23.13 11.24
CA ASP A 191 9.06 -24.36 11.73
C ASP A 191 8.42 -24.87 13.03
N ARG A 192 8.12 -23.98 13.97
CA ARG A 192 7.40 -24.34 15.22
C ARG A 192 6.01 -24.89 14.96
N VAL A 193 5.24 -24.26 14.08
CA VAL A 193 3.89 -24.70 13.72
C VAL A 193 3.94 -26.07 13.07
N ARG A 194 4.82 -26.27 12.08
CA ARG A 194 5.01 -27.54 11.36
C ARG A 194 5.40 -28.68 12.30
N ARG A 195 6.30 -28.44 13.25
CA ARG A 195 6.71 -29.46 14.26
C ARG A 195 5.59 -29.77 15.24
N ALA A 196 4.79 -28.79 15.61
CA ALA A 196 3.67 -28.98 16.56
C ALA A 196 2.48 -29.71 15.96
N LEU A 197 2.36 -29.70 14.61
CA LEU A 197 1.27 -30.30 13.83
C LEU A 197 1.82 -31.23 12.72
N PRO A 198 2.50 -32.33 13.10
CA PRO A 198 3.29 -33.15 12.18
C PRO A 198 2.44 -33.95 11.17
N ARG A 199 1.11 -33.99 11.35
CA ARG A 199 0.18 -34.67 10.43
C ARG A 199 -0.55 -33.69 9.49
N ALA A 200 -0.44 -32.39 9.73
CA ALA A 200 -0.92 -31.38 8.81
C ALA A 200 0.07 -31.15 7.65
N THR A 201 -0.44 -30.82 6.50
CA THR A 201 0.37 -30.38 5.35
C THR A 201 0.22 -28.86 5.16
N PHE A 202 1.29 -28.22 4.74
CA PHE A 202 1.34 -26.77 4.58
C PHE A 202 1.84 -26.43 3.17
N GLU A 203 1.07 -25.64 2.45
CA GLU A 203 1.40 -25.20 1.09
C GLU A 203 1.15 -23.71 0.96
N SER A 204 1.79 -23.04 -0.01
CA SER A 204 1.52 -21.62 -0.26
C SER A 204 0.11 -21.39 -0.80
N ALA A 205 -0.57 -20.41 -0.25
CA ALA A 205 -1.86 -19.91 -0.73
C ALA A 205 -1.77 -18.44 -1.19
N SER A 206 -0.54 -17.92 -1.40
CA SER A 206 -0.34 -16.51 -1.79
C SER A 206 -1.04 -16.19 -3.10
N ASP A 207 -0.95 -17.05 -4.11
CA ASP A 207 -1.61 -16.83 -5.40
C ASP A 207 -3.14 -16.92 -5.30
N LEU A 208 -3.66 -17.81 -4.45
CA LEU A 208 -5.09 -17.90 -4.19
C LEU A 208 -5.61 -16.57 -3.66
N LEU A 209 -5.01 -16.08 -2.58
CA LEU A 209 -5.41 -14.83 -1.92
C LEU A 209 -5.21 -13.62 -2.84
N MET A 210 -4.15 -13.60 -3.64
CA MET A 210 -3.93 -12.57 -4.64
C MET A 210 -5.06 -12.55 -5.69
N ARG A 211 -5.39 -13.70 -6.29
CA ARG A 211 -6.37 -13.79 -7.39
C ARG A 211 -7.78 -13.42 -6.96
N VAL A 212 -8.23 -13.79 -5.75
CA VAL A 212 -9.57 -13.42 -5.25
C VAL A 212 -9.74 -11.92 -5.01
N LYS A 213 -8.64 -11.18 -4.85
CA LYS A 213 -8.62 -9.73 -4.62
C LYS A 213 -8.53 -8.91 -5.91
N LEU A 214 -8.47 -9.52 -7.09
CA LEU A 214 -8.31 -8.80 -8.36
C LEU A 214 -9.63 -8.20 -8.87
N VAL A 215 -10.75 -8.88 -8.65
CA VAL A 215 -12.07 -8.45 -9.11
C VAL A 215 -12.84 -7.84 -7.94
N HIS A 216 -13.19 -6.59 -8.07
CA HIS A 216 -13.80 -5.79 -7.01
C HIS A 216 -15.31 -5.74 -7.13
N SER A 217 -15.99 -5.69 -5.98
CA SER A 217 -17.43 -5.40 -5.90
C SER A 217 -17.70 -3.91 -6.13
N GLU A 218 -18.97 -3.55 -6.36
CA GLU A 218 -19.40 -2.16 -6.43
C GLU A 218 -19.06 -1.37 -5.15
N GLU A 219 -19.12 -2.03 -3.99
CA GLU A 219 -18.77 -1.40 -2.71
C GLU A 219 -17.27 -1.13 -2.63
N GLU A 220 -16.43 -2.06 -3.05
CA GLU A 220 -14.96 -1.86 -3.15
C GLU A 220 -14.62 -0.79 -4.18
N ILE A 221 -15.26 -0.79 -5.36
CA ILE A 221 -15.09 0.23 -6.41
C ILE A 221 -15.42 1.63 -5.88
N ALA A 222 -16.47 1.76 -5.07
CA ALA A 222 -16.82 3.03 -4.44
C ALA A 222 -15.74 3.52 -3.47
N VAL A 223 -15.11 2.62 -2.72
CA VAL A 223 -13.95 2.94 -1.86
C VAL A 223 -12.74 3.31 -2.72
N PHE A 224 -12.49 2.60 -3.81
CA PHE A 224 -11.41 2.92 -4.74
C PHE A 224 -11.51 4.34 -5.31
N GLN A 225 -12.72 4.78 -5.66
CA GLN A 225 -12.93 6.16 -6.12
C GLN A 225 -12.50 7.16 -5.04
N LYS A 226 -12.84 6.93 -3.77
CA LYS A 226 -12.41 7.79 -2.65
C LYS A 226 -10.91 7.77 -2.44
N VAL A 227 -10.27 6.61 -2.57
CA VAL A 227 -8.80 6.50 -2.46
C VAL A 227 -8.11 7.25 -3.58
N SER A 228 -8.64 7.18 -4.81
CA SER A 228 -8.13 7.96 -5.94
C SER A 228 -8.27 9.47 -5.68
N ASP A 229 -9.39 9.92 -5.14
CA ASP A 229 -9.61 11.32 -4.77
C ASP A 229 -8.60 11.77 -3.68
N VAL A 230 -8.27 10.90 -2.70
CA VAL A 230 -7.24 11.17 -1.67
C VAL A 230 -5.85 11.29 -2.29
N SER A 231 -5.51 10.41 -3.23
CA SER A 231 -4.20 10.45 -3.92
C SER A 231 -4.07 11.71 -4.77
N GLU A 232 -5.13 12.11 -5.47
CA GLU A 232 -5.17 13.37 -6.22
C GLU A 232 -5.07 14.59 -5.30
N ALA A 233 -5.68 14.56 -4.11
CA ALA A 233 -5.54 15.62 -3.12
C ALA A 233 -4.08 15.78 -2.65
N GLY A 234 -3.36 14.68 -2.47
CA GLY A 234 -1.92 14.72 -2.18
C GLY A 234 -1.10 15.34 -3.31
N LEU A 235 -1.39 15.00 -4.56
CA LEU A 235 -0.75 15.60 -5.73
C LEU A 235 -1.08 17.09 -5.84
N GLN A 236 -2.33 17.47 -5.63
CA GLN A 236 -2.75 18.87 -5.64
C GLN A 236 -2.01 19.68 -4.56
N ALA A 237 -1.89 19.15 -3.34
CA ALA A 237 -1.13 19.79 -2.25
C ALA A 237 0.34 20.00 -2.62
N MET A 238 0.95 19.04 -3.36
CA MET A 238 2.29 19.21 -3.92
C MET A 238 2.32 20.39 -4.91
N MET A 239 1.38 20.40 -5.88
CA MET A 239 1.33 21.44 -6.90
C MET A 239 1.08 22.85 -6.31
N GLU A 240 0.39 22.96 -5.19
CA GLU A 240 0.13 24.22 -4.50
C GLU A 240 1.38 24.76 -3.78
N THR A 241 2.26 23.88 -3.31
CA THR A 241 3.37 24.26 -2.42
C THR A 241 4.75 24.14 -3.06
N ALA A 242 4.97 23.20 -3.97
CA ALA A 242 6.27 23.02 -4.60
C ALA A 242 6.62 24.19 -5.51
N ARG A 243 7.72 24.86 -5.20
CA ARG A 243 8.31 25.98 -5.96
C ARG A 243 9.83 25.90 -5.86
N PRO A 244 10.60 26.42 -6.82
CA PRO A 244 12.03 26.60 -6.65
C PRO A 244 12.33 27.34 -5.35
N GLY A 245 13.29 26.84 -4.58
CA GLY A 245 13.68 27.44 -3.30
C GLY A 245 12.89 26.96 -2.08
N VAL A 246 11.81 26.21 -2.25
CA VAL A 246 11.05 25.61 -1.13
C VAL A 246 11.77 24.34 -0.66
N MET A 247 11.70 24.06 0.63
CA MET A 247 12.26 22.83 1.20
C MET A 247 11.39 21.61 0.84
N HIS A 248 12.01 20.53 0.39
CA HIS A 248 11.31 19.26 0.13
C HIS A 248 10.47 18.81 1.33
N ARG A 249 11.03 18.91 2.55
CA ARG A 249 10.35 18.56 3.80
C ARG A 249 9.00 19.26 3.94
N ASP A 250 8.95 20.58 3.64
CA ASP A 250 7.75 21.37 3.87
C ASP A 250 6.62 20.96 2.91
N VAL A 251 6.96 20.69 1.66
CA VAL A 251 6.03 20.12 0.67
C VAL A 251 5.55 18.75 1.11
N TRP A 252 6.48 17.85 1.53
CA TRP A 252 6.16 16.50 1.95
C TRP A 252 5.18 16.47 3.13
N VAL A 253 5.45 17.30 4.16
CA VAL A 253 4.59 17.41 5.36
C VAL A 253 3.19 17.92 4.99
N HIS A 254 3.10 18.90 4.09
CA HIS A 254 1.82 19.43 3.63
C HIS A 254 1.01 18.37 2.88
N MET A 255 1.62 17.63 1.95
CA MET A 255 1.00 16.51 1.26
C MET A 255 0.50 15.44 2.24
N TYR A 256 1.37 15.00 3.17
CA TYR A 256 1.04 13.99 4.18
C TYR A 256 -0.15 14.40 5.04
N HIS A 257 -0.14 15.64 5.54
CA HIS A 257 -1.24 16.21 6.33
C HIS A 257 -2.55 16.23 5.53
N THR A 258 -2.51 16.69 4.29
CA THR A 258 -3.68 16.75 3.40
C THR A 258 -4.29 15.38 3.19
N MET A 259 -3.46 14.38 2.86
CA MET A 259 -3.92 13.02 2.63
C MET A 259 -4.49 12.37 3.90
N LEU A 260 -3.79 12.53 5.05
CA LEU A 260 -4.26 12.01 6.33
C LEU A 260 -5.58 12.65 6.77
N ALA A 261 -5.74 13.96 6.57
CA ALA A 261 -6.99 14.66 6.88
C ALA A 261 -8.15 14.20 5.98
N ALA A 262 -7.88 13.90 4.71
CA ALA A 262 -8.88 13.44 3.76
C ALA A 262 -9.29 11.98 3.97
N SER A 263 -8.39 11.12 4.47
CA SER A 263 -8.63 9.66 4.56
C SER A 263 -8.78 9.13 5.99
N GLY A 264 -8.22 9.82 6.98
CA GLY A 264 -8.08 9.31 8.36
C GLY A 264 -7.09 8.15 8.49
N GLU A 265 -6.38 7.79 7.40
CA GLU A 265 -5.32 6.78 7.36
C GLU A 265 -4.04 7.38 6.76
N PRO A 266 -2.86 6.99 7.23
CA PRO A 266 -1.61 7.39 6.60
C PRO A 266 -1.56 6.96 5.13
N PRO A 267 -0.98 7.76 4.22
CA PRO A 267 -0.70 7.29 2.87
C PRO A 267 0.23 6.08 2.92
N SER A 268 -0.04 5.06 2.09
CA SER A 268 0.80 3.87 2.02
C SER A 268 2.14 4.13 1.33
N ARG A 269 2.16 5.14 0.46
CA ARG A 269 3.38 5.67 -0.17
C ARG A 269 3.23 7.15 -0.42
N LEU A 270 4.27 7.90 -0.10
CA LEU A 270 4.41 9.30 -0.45
C LEU A 270 5.88 9.56 -0.78
N SER A 271 6.16 9.70 -2.06
CA SER A 271 7.53 9.96 -2.51
C SER A 271 7.52 10.88 -3.72
N PHE A 272 8.49 11.78 -3.77
CA PHE A 272 8.75 12.60 -4.94
C PHE A 272 10.22 12.99 -5.04
N THR A 273 10.61 13.50 -6.21
CA THR A 273 12.00 13.87 -6.47
C THR A 273 12.40 15.05 -5.59
N ALA A 274 13.50 14.87 -4.83
CA ALA A 274 14.16 15.94 -4.11
C ALA A 274 15.24 16.58 -4.98
N GLY A 275 15.78 17.71 -4.56
CA GLY A 275 16.94 18.34 -5.20
C GLY A 275 18.18 17.44 -5.24
N GLY A 276 19.21 17.88 -5.96
CA GLY A 276 20.50 17.20 -6.06
C GLY A 276 20.76 16.48 -7.38
N ALA A 277 21.98 15.98 -7.56
CA ALA A 277 22.38 15.27 -8.76
C ALA A 277 21.67 13.92 -8.87
N GLY A 278 20.98 13.66 -9.98
CA GLY A 278 20.44 12.33 -10.31
C GLY A 278 18.95 12.12 -10.05
N ASN A 279 18.15 13.15 -9.85
CA ASN A 279 16.68 13.04 -9.71
C ASN A 279 16.24 11.93 -8.71
N VAL A 280 16.84 11.91 -7.53
CA VAL A 280 16.58 10.88 -6.53
C VAL A 280 15.24 11.12 -5.85
N THR A 281 14.33 10.16 -6.00
CA THR A 281 13.03 10.18 -5.30
C THR A 281 13.22 9.84 -3.82
N ARG A 282 12.64 10.65 -2.93
CA ARG A 282 12.66 10.44 -1.48
C ARG A 282 11.28 10.04 -0.99
N GLY A 283 11.22 8.94 -0.25
CA GLY A 283 10.00 8.45 0.40
C GLY A 283 9.80 8.96 1.84
N PHE A 284 10.61 9.93 2.27
CA PHE A 284 10.58 10.59 3.59
C PHE A 284 11.01 12.04 3.45
N PRO A 285 10.63 12.93 4.40
CA PRO A 285 10.99 14.34 4.36
C PRO A 285 12.51 14.53 4.51
N VAL A 286 13.10 15.36 3.66
CA VAL A 286 14.52 15.72 3.70
C VAL A 286 14.73 17.23 3.66
N ASP A 287 15.84 17.67 4.23
CA ASP A 287 16.26 19.10 4.28
C ASP A 287 17.03 19.45 2.99
N GLU A 288 16.39 19.27 1.83
CA GLU A 288 16.92 19.63 0.53
C GLU A 288 16.01 20.69 -0.10
N VAL A 289 16.62 21.70 -0.71
CA VAL A 289 15.90 22.77 -1.41
C VAL A 289 15.53 22.28 -2.81
N LEU A 290 14.30 22.49 -3.20
CA LEU A 290 13.82 22.15 -4.55
C LEU A 290 14.45 23.11 -5.57
N PRO A 291 15.23 22.62 -6.57
CA PRO A 291 15.90 23.47 -7.55
C PRO A 291 14.97 23.82 -8.70
N SER A 292 15.27 24.93 -9.41
CA SER A 292 14.61 25.27 -10.66
C SER A 292 15.06 24.39 -11.83
N GLY A 293 14.21 24.21 -12.84
CA GLY A 293 14.51 23.46 -14.06
C GLY A 293 14.51 21.95 -13.92
N GLN A 294 14.01 21.42 -12.79
CA GLN A 294 13.96 19.99 -12.54
C GLN A 294 12.61 19.38 -12.89
N ILE A 295 12.62 18.20 -13.47
CA ILE A 295 11.42 17.36 -13.59
C ILE A 295 11.23 16.60 -12.29
N MET A 296 10.09 16.81 -11.65
CA MET A 296 9.68 16.09 -10.46
C MET A 296 8.81 14.91 -10.83
N GLY A 297 9.34 13.70 -10.62
CA GLY A 297 8.54 12.47 -10.62
C GLY A 297 8.08 12.14 -9.20
N GLN A 298 6.90 11.56 -9.05
CA GLN A 298 6.33 11.19 -7.76
C GLN A 298 5.59 9.86 -7.81
N GLU A 299 5.42 9.25 -6.65
CA GLU A 299 4.51 8.15 -6.38
C GLU A 299 3.70 8.49 -5.13
N ILE A 300 2.41 8.66 -5.27
CA ILE A 300 1.49 9.10 -4.22
C ILE A 300 0.37 8.08 -4.10
N ASP A 301 0.38 7.32 -3.00
CA ASP A 301 -0.60 6.26 -2.75
C ASP A 301 -1.46 6.63 -1.53
N GLY A 302 -2.70 7.00 -1.77
CA GLY A 302 -3.71 7.13 -0.73
C GLY A 302 -4.11 5.78 -0.14
N THR A 303 -4.72 5.82 1.05
CA THR A 303 -5.27 4.63 1.71
C THR A 303 -6.62 4.96 2.33
N VAL A 304 -7.62 4.13 2.09
CA VAL A 304 -8.93 4.16 2.76
C VAL A 304 -9.39 2.74 3.00
N LEU A 305 -9.70 2.38 4.24
CA LEU A 305 -10.08 1.02 4.67
C LEU A 305 -9.06 -0.05 4.23
N GLY A 306 -7.78 0.31 4.10
CA GLY A 306 -6.72 -0.58 3.63
C GLY A 306 -6.62 -0.73 2.11
N ILE A 307 -7.58 -0.25 1.37
CA ILE A 307 -7.50 -0.15 -0.10
C ILE A 307 -6.57 1.00 -0.47
N ARG A 308 -5.73 0.78 -1.48
CA ARG A 308 -4.74 1.74 -1.97
C ARG A 308 -4.98 2.10 -3.43
N SER A 309 -4.68 3.33 -3.80
CA SER A 309 -4.65 3.78 -5.19
C SER A 309 -3.46 4.72 -5.38
N GLN A 310 -2.84 4.67 -6.54
CA GLN A 310 -1.64 5.45 -6.85
C GLN A 310 -1.90 6.46 -7.95
N VAL A 311 -1.30 7.65 -7.80
CA VAL A 311 -1.20 8.64 -8.86
C VAL A 311 0.25 9.04 -9.09
N ASN A 312 0.57 9.28 -10.37
CA ASN A 312 1.82 9.85 -10.85
C ASN A 312 1.50 10.93 -11.88
N HIS A 313 2.19 12.04 -11.84
CA HIS A 313 2.09 13.08 -12.87
C HIS A 313 3.37 13.93 -12.84
N SER A 314 4.34 13.59 -13.66
CA SER A 314 5.59 14.36 -13.71
C SER A 314 5.31 15.83 -14.01
N VAL A 315 5.92 16.72 -13.23
CA VAL A 315 5.78 18.16 -13.35
C VAL A 315 7.15 18.81 -13.50
N CYS A 316 7.23 19.93 -14.19
CA CYS A 316 8.44 20.74 -14.24
C CYS A 316 8.43 21.76 -13.11
N LEU A 317 9.54 21.89 -12.39
CA LEU A 317 9.72 22.88 -11.34
C LEU A 317 10.55 24.05 -11.87
N GLY A 318 9.95 25.24 -11.95
CA GLY A 318 10.56 26.43 -12.54
C GLY A 318 10.49 26.44 -14.08
N SER A 319 10.91 27.54 -14.68
CA SER A 319 10.83 27.79 -16.12
C SER A 319 12.22 28.10 -16.70
N PRO A 320 12.50 27.73 -17.96
CA PRO A 320 11.66 26.94 -18.86
C PRO A 320 11.72 25.43 -18.57
N ALA A 321 10.67 24.69 -18.93
CA ALA A 321 10.73 23.24 -18.96
C ALA A 321 11.76 22.78 -20.01
N PRO A 322 12.47 21.66 -19.79
CA PRO A 322 13.36 21.09 -20.81
C PRO A 322 12.61 20.85 -22.12
N ALA A 323 13.16 21.34 -23.24
CA ALA A 323 12.49 21.36 -24.53
C ALA A 323 12.05 19.95 -25.01
N ASP A 324 12.88 18.93 -24.76
CA ASP A 324 12.59 17.56 -25.16
C ASP A 324 11.62 16.85 -24.21
N TRP A 325 11.42 17.38 -22.99
CA TRP A 325 10.52 16.78 -22.01
C TRP A 325 9.05 17.06 -22.31
N VAL A 326 8.71 18.26 -22.76
CA VAL A 326 7.32 18.64 -23.08
C VAL A 326 6.68 17.69 -24.09
N PRO A 327 7.30 17.45 -25.28
CA PRO A 327 6.74 16.51 -26.24
C PRO A 327 6.70 15.06 -25.72
N ALA A 328 7.63 14.67 -24.84
CA ALA A 328 7.62 13.35 -24.23
C ALA A 328 6.46 13.19 -23.23
N ALA A 329 6.15 14.25 -22.46
CA ALA A 329 5.02 14.27 -21.54
C ALA A 329 3.68 14.19 -22.27
N GLU A 330 3.49 14.99 -23.32
CA GLU A 330 2.30 14.95 -24.18
C GLU A 330 2.10 13.56 -24.79
N TYR A 331 3.15 12.96 -25.32
CA TYR A 331 3.06 11.61 -25.87
C TYR A 331 2.82 10.54 -24.80
N CYS A 332 3.32 10.73 -23.58
CA CYS A 332 2.99 9.85 -22.45
C CYS A 332 1.49 9.86 -22.14
N PHE A 333 0.83 11.01 -22.22
CA PHE A 333 -0.63 11.11 -22.07
C PHE A 333 -1.37 10.40 -23.22
N GLU A 334 -0.90 10.53 -24.46
CA GLU A 334 -1.46 9.80 -25.60
C GLU A 334 -1.34 8.28 -25.41
N ILE A 335 -0.18 7.79 -24.95
CA ILE A 335 0.03 6.38 -24.64
C ILE A 335 -0.94 5.93 -23.54
N PHE A 336 -1.07 6.69 -22.45
CA PHE A 336 -1.98 6.36 -21.36
C PHE A 336 -3.42 6.23 -21.86
N ASN A 337 -3.93 7.21 -22.59
CA ASN A 337 -5.27 7.15 -23.15
C ASN A 337 -5.43 5.97 -24.12
N GLY A 338 -4.46 5.75 -25.00
CA GLY A 338 -4.48 4.60 -25.92
C GLY A 338 -4.48 3.24 -25.19
N MET A 339 -3.80 3.13 -24.05
CA MET A 339 -3.86 1.93 -23.20
C MET A 339 -5.24 1.76 -22.57
N VAL A 340 -5.85 2.83 -22.06
CA VAL A 340 -7.22 2.79 -21.50
C VAL A 340 -8.22 2.35 -22.57
N ASP A 341 -8.12 2.89 -23.79
CA ASP A 341 -8.97 2.53 -24.92
C ASP A 341 -8.73 1.07 -25.38
N TRP A 342 -7.50 0.57 -25.24
CA TRP A 342 -7.15 -0.79 -25.61
C TRP A 342 -7.72 -1.82 -24.62
N ILE A 343 -7.82 -1.48 -23.34
CA ILE A 343 -8.26 -2.40 -22.27
C ILE A 343 -9.72 -2.78 -22.47
N ALA A 344 -9.98 -4.10 -22.48
CA ALA A 344 -11.33 -4.66 -22.48
C ALA A 344 -11.33 -6.05 -21.82
N PRO A 345 -12.47 -6.50 -21.26
CA PRO A 345 -12.60 -7.85 -20.76
C PRO A 345 -12.20 -8.90 -21.79
N GLY A 346 -11.51 -9.95 -21.34
CA GLY A 346 -11.02 -11.06 -22.18
C GLY A 346 -9.66 -10.81 -22.85
N LYS A 347 -9.11 -9.59 -22.80
CA LYS A 347 -7.74 -9.34 -23.27
C LYS A 347 -6.71 -9.74 -22.21
N SER A 348 -5.49 -10.04 -22.66
CA SER A 348 -4.39 -10.44 -21.76
C SER A 348 -3.57 -9.24 -21.28
N PHE A 349 -3.00 -9.31 -20.09
CA PHE A 349 -2.03 -8.33 -19.61
C PHE A 349 -0.76 -8.28 -20.46
N GLN A 350 -0.36 -9.43 -21.01
CA GLN A 350 0.77 -9.49 -21.94
C GLN A 350 0.50 -8.67 -23.20
N GLY A 351 -0.71 -8.76 -23.77
CA GLY A 351 -1.12 -7.93 -24.92
C GLY A 351 -1.10 -6.43 -24.61
N LEU A 352 -1.47 -6.03 -23.39
CA LEU A 352 -1.38 -4.64 -22.94
C LEU A 352 0.09 -4.17 -22.89
N THR A 353 0.99 -5.02 -22.39
CA THR A 353 2.42 -4.72 -22.34
C THR A 353 3.02 -4.57 -23.75
N GLU A 354 2.62 -5.45 -24.66
CA GLU A 354 3.07 -5.37 -26.05
C GLU A 354 2.56 -4.11 -26.77
N PHE A 355 1.29 -3.74 -26.55
CA PHE A 355 0.74 -2.48 -27.05
C PHE A 355 1.57 -1.27 -26.59
N TYR A 356 1.89 -1.21 -25.30
CA TYR A 356 2.73 -0.15 -24.72
C TYR A 356 4.12 -0.13 -25.37
N ARG A 357 4.80 -1.29 -25.46
CA ARG A 357 6.12 -1.41 -26.05
C ARG A 357 6.15 -0.85 -27.48
N GLN A 358 5.20 -1.24 -28.31
CA GLN A 358 5.07 -0.78 -29.68
C GLN A 358 4.91 0.74 -29.75
N LYS A 359 4.06 1.32 -28.91
CA LYS A 359 3.86 2.78 -28.87
C LYS A 359 5.12 3.54 -28.49
N VAL A 360 5.84 3.10 -27.47
CA VAL A 360 7.09 3.75 -27.06
C VAL A 360 8.17 3.61 -28.15
N GLN A 361 8.32 2.43 -28.76
CA GLN A 361 9.30 2.19 -29.81
C GLN A 361 9.05 3.03 -31.07
N GLN A 362 7.79 3.23 -31.45
CA GLN A 362 7.42 4.09 -32.58
C GLN A 362 8.00 5.51 -32.44
N ARG A 363 8.15 6.03 -31.24
CA ARG A 363 8.66 7.38 -31.00
C ARG A 363 10.13 7.42 -30.58
N ALA A 364 10.53 6.55 -29.66
CA ALA A 364 11.88 6.57 -29.10
C ALA A 364 12.89 5.69 -29.85
N GLY A 365 12.41 4.80 -30.73
CA GLY A 365 13.23 3.83 -31.48
C GLY A 365 13.42 2.52 -30.71
N GLU A 366 14.09 1.54 -31.34
CA GLU A 366 14.19 0.17 -30.81
C GLU A 366 15.06 0.02 -29.54
N ASN A 367 16.05 0.91 -29.35
CA ASN A 367 17.01 0.85 -28.24
C ASN A 367 16.57 1.64 -27.00
N VAL A 368 15.26 1.78 -26.79
CA VAL A 368 14.73 2.50 -25.63
C VAL A 368 14.78 1.61 -24.39
N ARG A 369 15.20 2.19 -23.25
CA ARG A 369 15.11 1.53 -21.96
C ARG A 369 13.73 1.77 -21.38
N PHE A 370 12.99 0.68 -21.18
CA PHE A 370 11.74 0.74 -20.44
C PHE A 370 12.04 0.77 -18.95
N GLY A 371 11.44 1.71 -18.23
CA GLY A 371 11.62 1.86 -16.80
C GLY A 371 10.48 1.23 -16.00
N GLY A 372 10.83 0.54 -14.94
CA GLY A 372 9.95 0.24 -13.83
C GLY A 372 8.74 -0.67 -14.13
N VAL A 373 7.68 -0.43 -13.39
CA VAL A 373 6.42 -1.17 -13.41
C VAL A 373 5.42 -0.43 -14.25
N LEU A 374 4.89 -1.09 -15.27
CA LEU A 374 3.87 -0.55 -16.15
C LEU A 374 2.47 -0.64 -15.53
N VAL A 375 2.17 -1.78 -14.94
CA VAL A 375 0.88 -2.08 -14.33
C VAL A 375 1.11 -2.76 -12.99
N HIS A 376 0.39 -2.35 -11.98
CA HIS A 376 0.21 -3.14 -10.76
C HIS A 376 -1.23 -3.01 -10.29
N THR A 377 -1.71 -4.03 -9.61
CA THR A 377 -3.02 -3.92 -9.00
C THR A 377 -2.94 -2.94 -7.84
N GLY A 378 -3.85 -1.99 -7.81
CA GLY A 378 -4.16 -1.24 -6.60
C GLY A 378 -4.96 -2.11 -5.63
N GLY A 379 -5.47 -1.52 -4.58
CA GLY A 379 -6.42 -2.16 -3.70
C GLY A 379 -5.81 -2.91 -2.55
N TRP A 380 -6.18 -4.14 -2.43
CA TRP A 380 -5.72 -5.04 -1.39
C TRP A 380 -4.33 -5.61 -1.70
N GLY A 381 -3.29 -4.82 -1.52
CA GLY A 381 -1.94 -5.24 -1.84
C GLY A 381 -1.45 -4.79 -3.23
N ASP A 382 -0.24 -5.14 -3.59
CA ASP A 382 0.44 -4.69 -4.81
C ASP A 382 0.58 -5.78 -5.89
N GLY A 383 -0.01 -6.91 -5.73
CA GLY A 383 0.05 -7.99 -6.71
C GLY A 383 -1.13 -8.00 -7.69
N PRO A 384 -1.03 -8.59 -8.86
CA PRO A 384 0.18 -8.87 -9.61
C PRO A 384 0.80 -7.58 -10.16
N ARG A 385 2.11 -7.63 -10.40
CA ARG A 385 2.89 -6.50 -10.90
C ARG A 385 3.49 -6.83 -12.27
N LEU A 386 3.17 -6.02 -13.25
CA LEU A 386 3.69 -6.15 -14.61
C LEU A 386 4.73 -5.08 -14.89
N GLY A 387 5.91 -5.51 -15.30
CA GLY A 387 6.89 -4.68 -15.99
C GLY A 387 6.91 -5.04 -17.47
N VAL A 388 7.52 -4.21 -18.29
CA VAL A 388 7.70 -4.51 -19.73
C VAL A 388 8.54 -5.78 -19.91
N ASP A 389 9.41 -6.08 -18.97
CA ASP A 389 10.34 -7.22 -19.01
C ASP A 389 9.96 -8.36 -18.04
N ARG A 390 8.80 -8.29 -17.39
CA ARG A 390 8.35 -9.27 -16.39
C ARG A 390 6.88 -9.58 -16.57
N THR A 391 6.59 -10.58 -17.40
CA THR A 391 5.23 -11.10 -17.63
C THR A 391 5.08 -12.56 -17.20
N GLU A 392 6.11 -13.16 -16.62
CA GLU A 392 6.12 -14.56 -16.20
C GLU A 392 5.01 -14.83 -15.17
N GLY A 393 4.30 -15.92 -15.34
CA GLY A 393 3.23 -16.38 -14.43
C GLY A 393 1.89 -15.65 -14.58
N LEU A 394 1.71 -14.85 -15.64
CA LEU A 394 0.45 -14.15 -15.94
C LEU A 394 -0.18 -14.60 -17.28
N ASP A 395 0.37 -15.63 -17.90
CA ASP A 395 -0.07 -16.09 -19.22
C ASP A 395 -1.55 -16.54 -19.23
N ASP A 396 -2.05 -16.98 -18.08
CA ASP A 396 -3.43 -17.42 -17.86
C ASP A 396 -4.34 -16.30 -17.29
N LEU A 397 -3.80 -15.12 -17.00
CA LEU A 397 -4.57 -14.04 -16.40
C LEU A 397 -5.14 -13.13 -17.49
N LEU A 398 -6.45 -13.17 -17.63
CA LEU A 398 -7.19 -12.26 -18.49
C LEU A 398 -7.71 -11.06 -17.71
N ILE A 399 -7.89 -9.96 -18.42
CA ILE A 399 -8.54 -8.75 -17.90
C ILE A 399 -10.03 -9.04 -17.74
N GLU A 400 -10.59 -8.77 -16.57
CA GLU A 400 -11.98 -9.01 -16.24
C GLU A 400 -12.69 -7.74 -15.78
N THR A 401 -14.00 -7.66 -16.02
CA THR A 401 -14.85 -6.58 -15.48
C THR A 401 -14.73 -6.53 -13.96
N GLY A 402 -14.61 -5.32 -13.41
CA GLY A 402 -14.43 -5.10 -11.97
C GLY A 402 -12.97 -5.12 -11.52
N MET A 403 -12.02 -5.45 -12.39
CA MET A 403 -10.61 -5.27 -12.07
C MET A 403 -10.26 -3.78 -12.02
N ILE A 404 -9.42 -3.43 -11.04
CA ILE A 404 -8.82 -2.10 -10.95
C ILE A 404 -7.31 -2.27 -10.85
N PHE A 405 -6.59 -1.52 -11.65
CA PHE A 405 -5.13 -1.50 -11.62
C PHE A 405 -4.59 -0.11 -11.93
N THR A 406 -3.41 0.18 -11.42
CA THR A 406 -2.68 1.40 -11.73
C THR A 406 -1.91 1.20 -13.03
N LEU A 407 -2.21 2.01 -14.04
CA LEU A 407 -1.43 2.14 -15.27
C LEU A 407 -0.38 3.22 -15.09
N LYS A 408 0.89 2.90 -15.40
CA LYS A 408 2.02 3.84 -15.26
C LYS A 408 2.92 3.84 -16.50
N PRO A 409 2.43 4.23 -17.67
CA PRO A 409 3.32 4.43 -18.80
C PRO A 409 4.36 5.51 -18.47
N ASN A 410 5.54 5.34 -19.00
CA ASN A 410 6.57 6.36 -19.04
C ASN A 410 7.09 6.53 -20.44
N MET A 411 7.49 7.74 -20.77
CA MET A 411 8.16 8.05 -22.04
C MET A 411 9.59 8.48 -21.74
N PRO A 412 10.59 7.63 -22.00
CA PRO A 412 11.99 7.99 -21.80
C PRO A 412 12.44 9.02 -22.84
N ILE A 413 13.31 9.94 -22.41
CA ILE A 413 13.91 10.94 -23.27
C ILE A 413 15.28 10.41 -23.69
N ARG A 414 15.47 10.32 -25.02
CA ARG A 414 16.71 9.76 -25.62
C ARG A 414 17.94 10.49 -25.10
N ASP A 415 18.99 9.72 -24.83
CA ASP A 415 20.32 10.19 -24.40
C ASP A 415 20.33 10.95 -23.07
N THR A 416 19.28 10.81 -22.27
CA THR A 416 19.16 11.39 -20.93
C THR A 416 18.74 10.35 -19.89
N THR A 417 18.78 10.74 -18.61
CA THR A 417 18.17 9.98 -17.51
C THR A 417 16.75 10.43 -17.19
N LEU A 418 16.22 11.37 -17.97
CA LEU A 418 14.89 11.93 -17.78
C LEU A 418 13.83 11.06 -18.46
N ASP A 419 12.68 11.01 -17.85
CA ASP A 419 11.48 10.48 -18.45
C ASP A 419 10.26 11.36 -18.10
N ALA A 420 9.21 11.22 -18.89
CA ALA A 420 7.89 11.73 -18.56
C ALA A 420 7.04 10.56 -18.07
N ARG A 421 6.38 10.73 -16.93
CA ARG A 421 5.55 9.71 -16.29
C ARG A 421 4.16 10.23 -16.05
N PHE A 422 3.20 9.39 -16.32
CA PHE A 422 1.82 9.56 -15.89
C PHE A 422 1.31 8.24 -15.36
N GLY A 423 0.51 8.28 -14.30
CA GLY A 423 -0.06 7.08 -13.73
C GLY A 423 -1.38 7.36 -13.03
N ASP A 424 -2.32 6.43 -13.17
CA ASP A 424 -3.63 6.53 -12.56
C ASP A 424 -4.26 5.15 -12.38
N ALA A 425 -5.24 5.07 -11.47
CA ALA A 425 -6.10 3.91 -11.34
C ALA A 425 -7.10 3.84 -12.49
N VAL A 426 -7.25 2.65 -13.04
CA VAL A 426 -8.15 2.34 -14.17
C VAL A 426 -9.06 1.20 -13.77
N LEU A 427 -10.37 1.43 -13.88
CA LEU A 427 -11.43 0.44 -13.67
C LEU A 427 -11.82 -0.20 -15.00
N VAL A 428 -11.81 -1.52 -15.04
CA VAL A 428 -12.36 -2.30 -16.16
C VAL A 428 -13.88 -2.41 -16.03
N THR A 429 -14.59 -2.03 -17.07
CA THR A 429 -16.04 -2.09 -17.18
C THR A 429 -16.46 -3.15 -18.21
N GLU A 430 -17.74 -3.47 -18.30
CA GLU A 430 -18.26 -4.40 -19.32
C GLU A 430 -17.93 -3.99 -20.76
N ARG A 431 -17.72 -2.70 -21.04
CA ARG A 431 -17.52 -2.15 -22.38
C ARG A 431 -16.10 -1.67 -22.67
N GLY A 432 -15.17 -1.84 -21.74
CA GLY A 432 -13.81 -1.33 -21.86
C GLY A 432 -13.27 -0.88 -20.52
N ALA A 433 -12.57 0.24 -20.46
CA ALA A 433 -12.02 0.74 -19.21
C ALA A 433 -12.24 2.26 -19.05
N ARG A 434 -12.17 2.74 -17.81
CA ARG A 434 -12.19 4.15 -17.49
C ARG A 434 -11.21 4.50 -16.39
N ARG A 435 -10.64 5.67 -16.48
CA ARG A 435 -9.80 6.25 -15.43
C ARG A 435 -10.65 6.62 -14.20
N LEU A 436 -10.10 6.45 -12.99
CA LEU A 436 -10.73 6.91 -11.75
C LEU A 436 -10.34 8.35 -11.39
N GLY A 437 -9.10 8.75 -11.70
CA GLY A 437 -8.63 10.12 -11.48
C GLY A 437 -9.37 11.15 -12.34
N LYS A 438 -9.48 12.38 -11.82
CA LYS A 438 -10.26 13.47 -12.41
C LYS A 438 -9.39 14.60 -12.96
N ARG A 439 -8.08 14.63 -12.60
CA ARG A 439 -7.16 15.67 -13.05
C ARG A 439 -6.97 15.67 -14.56
N ASN A 440 -6.64 16.84 -15.13
CA ASN A 440 -6.33 16.95 -16.54
C ASN A 440 -5.02 16.23 -16.90
N LEU A 441 -4.92 15.78 -18.15
CA LEU A 441 -3.69 15.27 -18.73
C LEU A 441 -3.03 16.44 -19.49
N GLU A 442 -2.20 17.19 -18.79
CA GLU A 442 -1.56 18.40 -19.31
C GLU A 442 -0.14 18.54 -18.76
N VAL A 443 0.69 19.24 -19.48
CA VAL A 443 2.03 19.58 -19.02
C VAL A 443 1.96 20.67 -17.97
N ILE A 444 2.51 20.39 -16.79
CA ILE A 444 2.45 21.29 -15.62
C ILE A 444 3.85 21.84 -15.33
N THR A 445 3.93 23.17 -15.23
CA THR A 445 5.13 23.88 -14.74
C THR A 445 4.76 24.68 -13.48
N LEU A 446 5.52 24.46 -12.40
CA LEU A 446 5.28 25.08 -11.08
C LEU A 446 6.31 26.17 -10.81
N GLY A 447 5.86 27.36 -10.38
CA GLY A 447 6.74 28.46 -9.98
C GLY A 447 7.46 29.09 -11.16
N ALA A 448 6.80 29.17 -12.31
CA ALA A 448 7.27 29.92 -13.48
C ALA A 448 7.13 31.42 -13.29
#